data_0ff37caeadb1cf81f3eb5cb6dc4fa1e3
#
_entry.id   0ff37caeadb1cf81f3eb5cb6dc4fa1e3
#
_cell.length_a   1.000
_cell.length_b   1.000
_cell.length_c   1.000
_cell.angle_alpha   90.00
_cell.angle_beta   90.00
_cell.angle_gamma   90.00
#
_symmetry.space_group_name_H-M   'P 1'
#
loop_
_entity.id
_entity.type
_entity.pdbx_description
1 polymer ?
#
loop_
_entity_poly.entity_id
_entity_poly.type
_entity_poly.pdbx_seq_one_letter_code
_entity_poly.pdbx_strand_id
1 'polypeptide(L)'
;PATGPRHLTPSPDGKHIYLMSELSGQVMVFSYDEARLDTMQTVLADTCHAQGGADIHVSPDGHFVYASCRLQNDGIAIFEATEDGSLTKVGYQKTGSHPRNFAISPNGNYLLVACRDANAVEIYQRNPETGLLQDTGQRIEMPKPVCLKFVKRQ
;
A
#
# COMPACT_ATOMS: atom_id res chain seq x y z
N PRO A 1 1.95 6.78 22.37
CA PRO A 1 0.72 7.10 21.64
C PRO A 1 0.24 5.86 20.88
N ALA A 2 -1.07 5.60 20.87
CA ALA A 2 -1.63 4.45 20.17
C ALA A 2 -1.53 4.69 18.65
N THR A 3 -0.64 3.98 17.95
CA THR A 3 -0.47 4.08 16.50
C THR A 3 -1.49 3.23 15.74
N GLY A 4 -2.04 2.17 16.39
CA GLY A 4 -2.97 1.24 15.77
C GLY A 4 -2.32 0.41 14.65
N PRO A 5 -1.32 -0.45 14.94
CA PRO A 5 -0.73 -1.33 13.95
C PRO A 5 -1.80 -2.16 13.25
N ARG A 6 -1.74 -2.28 11.92
CA ARG A 6 -2.83 -2.94 11.18
C ARG A 6 -2.32 -4.02 10.22
N HIS A 7 -1.71 -3.65 9.12
CA HIS A 7 -1.18 -4.58 8.13
C HIS A 7 0.32 -4.39 7.96
N LEU A 8 1.01 -5.49 7.68
CA LEU A 8 2.44 -5.47 7.41
C LEU A 8 2.77 -6.31 6.17
N THR A 9 3.90 -6.01 5.55
CA THR A 9 4.44 -6.75 4.41
C THR A 9 5.96 -6.81 4.52
N PRO A 10 6.60 -7.96 4.29
CA PRO A 10 8.05 -8.04 4.18
C PRO A 10 8.54 -7.51 2.84
N SER A 11 9.79 -7.06 2.78
CA SER A 11 10.52 -6.88 1.53
C SER A 11 10.75 -8.23 0.83
N PRO A 12 10.92 -8.28 -0.51
CA PRO A 12 11.16 -9.54 -1.22
C PRO A 12 12.41 -10.31 -0.76
N ASP A 13 13.43 -9.61 -0.28
CA ASP A 13 14.66 -10.21 0.27
C ASP A 13 14.52 -10.65 1.74
N GLY A 14 13.38 -10.33 2.38
CA GLY A 14 13.08 -10.69 3.77
C GLY A 14 13.83 -9.89 4.83
N LYS A 15 14.61 -8.85 4.46
CA LYS A 15 15.42 -8.08 5.40
C LYS A 15 14.68 -6.92 6.07
N HIS A 16 13.56 -6.49 5.50
CA HIS A 16 12.78 -5.37 5.99
C HIS A 16 11.31 -5.73 6.13
N ILE A 17 10.65 -5.07 7.07
CA ILE A 17 9.20 -5.17 7.27
C ILE A 17 8.62 -3.76 7.25
N TYR A 18 7.57 -3.57 6.48
CA TYR A 18 6.80 -2.34 6.38
C TYR A 18 5.44 -2.53 7.04
N LEU A 19 5.15 -1.72 8.05
CA LEU A 19 3.94 -1.79 8.87
C LEU A 19 3.09 -0.53 8.67
N MET A 20 1.84 -0.71 8.23
CA MET A 20 0.86 0.36 8.18
C MET A 20 0.10 0.48 9.48
N SER A 21 0.06 1.69 10.03
CA SER A 21 -0.68 2.03 11.26
C SER A 21 -1.99 2.73 10.91
N GLU A 22 -3.11 2.20 11.42
CA GLU A 22 -4.46 2.73 11.10
C GLU A 22 -4.73 4.09 11.73
N LEU A 23 -4.40 4.25 13.01
CA LEU A 23 -4.77 5.43 13.78
C LEU A 23 -3.82 6.62 13.58
N SER A 24 -2.55 6.36 13.29
CA SER A 24 -1.56 7.42 13.06
C SER A 24 -1.31 7.72 11.59
N GLY A 25 -1.81 6.88 10.65
CA GLY A 25 -1.55 7.01 9.21
C GLY A 25 -0.07 6.90 8.84
N GLN A 26 0.73 6.26 9.70
CA GLN A 26 2.16 6.11 9.53
C GLN A 26 2.51 4.75 8.93
N VAL A 27 3.54 4.73 8.10
CA VAL A 27 4.28 3.53 7.73
C VAL A 27 5.55 3.49 8.57
N MET A 28 5.73 2.40 9.30
CA MET A 28 6.94 2.11 10.08
C MET A 28 7.79 1.11 9.34
N VAL A 29 9.07 1.38 9.24
CA VAL A 29 10.08 0.51 8.61
C VAL A 29 10.91 -0.14 9.70
N PHE A 30 11.07 -1.45 9.60
CA PHE A 30 11.90 -2.24 10.49
C PHE A 30 12.94 -3.01 9.68
N SER A 31 14.17 -3.10 10.19
CA SER A 31 15.08 -4.16 9.78
C SER A 31 14.68 -5.48 10.46
N TYR A 32 14.86 -6.58 9.76
CA TYR A 32 14.59 -7.91 10.27
C TYR A 32 15.80 -8.81 10.07
N ASP A 33 16.39 -9.24 11.17
CA ASP A 33 17.54 -10.12 11.20
C ASP A 33 17.46 -11.08 12.40
N GLU A 34 17.68 -12.38 12.17
CA GLU A 34 17.68 -13.42 13.21
C GLU A 34 16.52 -13.32 14.22
N ALA A 35 15.29 -13.10 13.74
CA ALA A 35 14.07 -12.91 14.55
C ALA A 35 14.06 -11.62 15.40
N ARG A 36 14.95 -10.68 15.14
CA ARG A 36 14.98 -9.35 15.76
C ARG A 36 14.40 -8.31 14.80
N LEU A 37 13.61 -7.39 15.36
CA LEU A 37 13.05 -6.23 14.67
C LEU A 37 13.62 -4.95 15.31
N ASP A 38 14.32 -4.16 14.52
CA ASP A 38 14.78 -2.83 14.93
C ASP A 38 14.08 -1.76 14.08
N THR A 39 13.52 -0.74 14.74
CA THR A 39 12.86 0.38 14.04
C THR A 39 13.90 1.23 13.32
N MET A 40 13.72 1.42 12.02
CA MET A 40 14.60 2.22 11.19
C MET A 40 14.02 3.60 10.89
N GLN A 41 12.74 3.63 10.50
CA GLN A 41 12.10 4.85 9.99
C GLN A 41 10.61 4.87 10.31
N THR A 42 10.05 6.07 10.37
CA THR A 42 8.59 6.29 10.40
C THR A 42 8.27 7.44 9.46
N VAL A 43 7.35 7.19 8.50
CA VAL A 43 6.91 8.18 7.51
C VAL A 43 5.39 8.28 7.49
N LEU A 44 4.83 9.46 7.16
CA LEU A 44 3.40 9.64 6.98
C LEU A 44 2.97 9.18 5.57
N ALA A 45 1.98 8.29 5.53
CA ALA A 45 1.34 7.91 4.26
C ALA A 45 0.39 9.01 3.79
N ASP A 46 -0.42 9.56 4.71
CA ASP A 46 -1.30 10.68 4.43
C ASP A 46 -0.91 11.90 5.26
N THR A 47 -0.55 12.98 4.59
CA THR A 47 -0.17 14.25 5.23
C THR A 47 -1.36 15.20 5.46
N CYS A 48 -2.57 14.87 4.97
CA CYS A 48 -3.75 15.70 5.13
C CYS A 48 -4.36 15.58 6.53
N HIS A 49 -4.49 14.36 7.06
CA HIS A 49 -5.08 14.13 8.39
C HIS A 49 -4.39 13.04 9.22
N ALA A 50 -3.40 12.35 8.67
CA ALA A 50 -2.60 11.33 9.36
C ALA A 50 -3.43 10.25 10.09
N GLN A 51 -4.50 9.74 9.44
CA GLN A 51 -5.40 8.71 9.98
C GLN A 51 -5.96 7.84 8.86
N GLY A 52 -6.55 6.70 9.22
CA GLY A 52 -7.25 5.85 8.28
C GLY A 52 -6.35 4.95 7.43
N GLY A 53 -5.13 4.70 7.88
CA GLY A 53 -4.26 3.72 7.23
C GLY A 53 -4.96 2.36 7.11
N ALA A 54 -4.80 1.66 5.97
CA ALA A 54 -5.48 0.39 5.76
C ALA A 54 -4.54 -0.74 5.35
N ASP A 55 -4.14 -0.82 4.12
CA ASP A 55 -3.38 -1.93 3.57
C ASP A 55 -2.01 -1.49 3.08
N ILE A 56 -1.07 -2.42 2.97
CA ILE A 56 0.30 -2.14 2.55
C ILE A 56 0.88 -3.33 1.79
N HIS A 57 1.49 -3.07 0.64
CA HIS A 57 2.16 -4.07 -0.18
C HIS A 57 3.44 -3.53 -0.80
N VAL A 58 4.44 -4.40 -0.96
CA VAL A 58 5.64 -4.14 -1.76
C VAL A 58 5.38 -4.60 -3.20
N SER A 59 5.87 -3.86 -4.17
CA SER A 59 5.85 -4.30 -5.57
C SER A 59 6.68 -5.57 -5.77
N PRO A 60 6.33 -6.43 -6.75
CA PRO A 60 7.06 -7.69 -6.98
C PRO A 60 8.56 -7.51 -7.28
N ASP A 61 8.94 -6.36 -7.82
CA ASP A 61 10.34 -5.97 -8.08
C ASP A 61 11.07 -5.43 -6.84
N GLY A 62 10.35 -5.20 -5.74
CA GLY A 62 10.92 -4.71 -4.48
C GLY A 62 11.18 -3.21 -4.40
N HIS A 63 11.00 -2.46 -5.51
CA HIS A 63 11.41 -1.07 -5.60
C HIS A 63 10.41 -0.08 -4.99
N PHE A 64 9.13 -0.48 -4.85
CA PHE A 64 8.09 0.44 -4.37
C PHE A 64 7.21 -0.21 -3.30
N VAL A 65 6.82 0.61 -2.35
CA VAL A 65 5.84 0.27 -1.30
C VAL A 65 4.60 1.14 -1.50
N TYR A 66 3.44 0.51 -1.48
CA TYR A 66 2.13 1.14 -1.60
C TYR A 66 1.37 1.00 -0.30
N ALA A 67 0.72 2.07 0.14
CA ALA A 67 -0.10 2.06 1.36
C ALA A 67 -1.43 2.77 1.12
N SER A 68 -2.55 2.11 1.43
CA SER A 68 -3.86 2.72 1.27
C SER A 68 -4.27 3.55 2.48
N CYS A 69 -4.85 4.71 2.22
CA CYS A 69 -5.39 5.65 3.20
C CYS A 69 -6.87 5.87 2.94
N ARG A 70 -7.66 5.98 4.03
CA ARG A 70 -9.12 6.10 4.00
C ARG A 70 -9.59 7.34 4.74
N LEU A 71 -10.90 7.53 4.79
CA LEU A 71 -11.66 8.51 5.54
C LEU A 71 -11.79 9.86 4.81
N GLN A 72 -10.83 10.76 4.89
CA GLN A 72 -10.94 12.10 4.29
C GLN A 72 -10.11 12.25 3.01
N ASN A 73 -9.06 11.47 2.89
CA ASN A 73 -8.12 11.55 1.78
C ASN A 73 -7.93 10.17 1.15
N ASP A 74 -9.02 9.59 0.65
CA ASP A 74 -9.02 8.25 0.07
C ASP A 74 -8.01 8.13 -1.08
N GLY A 75 -7.08 7.17 -0.96
CA GLY A 75 -6.02 7.01 -1.96
C GLY A 75 -4.93 6.03 -1.56
N ILE A 76 -3.95 5.93 -2.44
CA ILE A 76 -2.75 5.10 -2.30
C ILE A 76 -1.52 6.01 -2.20
N ALA A 77 -0.83 5.97 -1.08
CA ALA A 77 0.50 6.55 -0.93
C ALA A 77 1.53 5.66 -1.62
N ILE A 78 2.48 6.26 -2.32
CA ILE A 78 3.50 5.59 -3.13
C ILE A 78 4.86 5.99 -2.60
N PHE A 79 5.65 4.99 -2.22
CA PHE A 79 7.00 5.17 -1.72
C PHE A 79 7.99 4.41 -2.58
N GLU A 80 9.12 5.02 -2.88
CA GLU A 80 10.30 4.33 -3.37
C GLU A 80 11.04 3.71 -2.17
N ALA A 81 11.43 2.45 -2.30
CA ALA A 81 12.23 1.74 -1.31
C ALA A 81 13.70 1.75 -1.76
N THR A 82 14.58 2.24 -0.92
CA THR A 82 16.03 2.25 -1.14
C THR A 82 16.65 0.90 -0.79
N GLU A 83 17.90 0.67 -1.17
CA GLU A 83 18.63 -0.58 -0.89
C GLU A 83 18.72 -0.90 0.61
N ASP A 84 18.78 0.12 1.46
CA ASP A 84 18.79 -0.04 2.92
C ASP A 84 17.38 -0.22 3.51
N GLY A 85 16.33 -0.30 2.68
CA GLY A 85 14.93 -0.47 3.07
C GLY A 85 14.20 0.80 3.45
N SER A 86 14.87 1.96 3.50
CA SER A 86 14.23 3.24 3.81
C SER A 86 13.23 3.65 2.72
N LEU A 87 12.22 4.43 3.09
CA LEU A 87 11.14 4.86 2.21
C LEU A 87 11.20 6.36 1.93
N THR A 88 11.10 6.72 0.64
CA THR A 88 10.89 8.09 0.18
C THR A 88 9.53 8.18 -0.51
N LYS A 89 8.66 9.09 -0.06
CA LYS A 89 7.35 9.28 -0.70
C LYS A 89 7.53 9.95 -2.06
N VAL A 90 7.09 9.26 -3.12
CA VAL A 90 7.21 9.72 -4.52
C VAL A 90 5.87 10.11 -5.13
N GLY A 91 4.75 9.71 -4.52
CA GLY A 91 3.44 10.04 -5.08
C GLY A 91 2.27 9.70 -4.16
N TYR A 92 1.09 10.10 -4.64
CA TYR A 92 -0.20 9.77 -4.02
C TYR A 92 -1.26 9.69 -5.12
N GLN A 93 -1.89 8.51 -5.27
CA GLN A 93 -2.98 8.30 -6.21
C GLN A 93 -4.33 8.40 -5.49
N LYS A 94 -5.16 9.35 -5.88
CA LYS A 94 -6.55 9.41 -5.43
C LYS A 94 -7.34 8.21 -5.96
N THR A 95 -8.23 7.68 -5.14
CA THR A 95 -9.10 6.54 -5.47
C THR A 95 -10.56 6.85 -5.16
N GLY A 96 -11.43 5.94 -5.48
CA GLY A 96 -12.78 5.91 -4.97
C GLY A 96 -12.83 5.74 -3.45
N SER A 97 -14.02 5.92 -2.87
CA SER A 97 -14.20 6.01 -1.42
C SER A 97 -13.84 4.70 -0.69
N HIS A 98 -13.08 4.87 0.38
CA HIS A 98 -12.69 3.84 1.34
C HIS A 98 -11.87 2.69 0.72
N PRO A 99 -10.66 2.96 0.19
CA PRO A 99 -9.74 1.92 -0.33
C PRO A 99 -9.24 1.03 0.82
N ARG A 100 -10.01 -0.01 1.13
CA ARG A 100 -9.81 -0.86 2.32
C ARG A 100 -8.68 -1.88 2.14
N ASN A 101 -8.53 -2.37 0.91
CA ASN A 101 -7.53 -3.37 0.52
C ASN A 101 -7.18 -3.15 -0.95
N PHE A 102 -6.01 -3.59 -1.35
CA PHE A 102 -5.60 -3.61 -2.75
C PHE A 102 -4.69 -4.80 -3.02
N ALA A 103 -4.51 -5.12 -4.29
CA ALA A 103 -3.58 -6.16 -4.70
C ALA A 103 -2.78 -5.70 -5.92
N ILE A 104 -1.49 -5.99 -5.93
CA ILE A 104 -0.62 -5.78 -7.09
C ILE A 104 -0.66 -7.04 -7.94
N SER A 105 -0.84 -6.92 -9.26
CA SER A 105 -0.83 -8.06 -10.16
C SER A 105 0.52 -8.81 -10.10
N PRO A 106 0.56 -10.13 -10.29
CA PRO A 106 1.79 -10.91 -10.17
C PRO A 106 2.92 -10.46 -11.12
N ASN A 107 2.57 -9.84 -12.27
CA ASN A 107 3.53 -9.24 -13.20
C ASN A 107 3.94 -7.81 -12.84
N GLY A 108 3.40 -7.24 -11.76
CA GLY A 108 3.71 -5.89 -11.30
C GLY A 108 3.12 -4.75 -12.12
N ASN A 109 2.34 -5.01 -13.17
CA ASN A 109 1.89 -3.98 -14.11
C ASN A 109 0.62 -3.26 -13.68
N TYR A 110 -0.18 -3.85 -12.80
CA TYR A 110 -1.46 -3.31 -12.38
C TYR A 110 -1.63 -3.37 -10.86
N LEU A 111 -2.38 -2.42 -10.36
CA LEU A 111 -2.83 -2.36 -8.98
C LEU A 111 -4.36 -2.29 -8.97
N LEU A 112 -5.00 -3.23 -8.29
CA LEU A 112 -6.45 -3.32 -8.15
C LEU A 112 -6.83 -2.86 -6.75
N VAL A 113 -7.72 -1.89 -6.62
CA VAL A 113 -8.09 -1.26 -5.34
C VAL A 113 -9.55 -1.56 -5.01
N ALA A 114 -9.78 -2.21 -3.87
CA ALA A 114 -11.12 -2.46 -3.33
C ALA A 114 -11.63 -1.21 -2.61
N CYS A 115 -12.36 -0.37 -3.33
CA CYS A 115 -13.00 0.85 -2.85
C CYS A 115 -14.35 0.51 -2.23
N ARG A 116 -14.35 0.16 -0.92
CA ARG A 116 -15.52 -0.41 -0.22
C ARG A 116 -16.78 0.44 -0.38
N ASP A 117 -16.69 1.72 -0.12
CA ASP A 117 -17.85 2.60 -0.09
C ASP A 117 -18.18 3.19 -1.48
N ALA A 118 -17.27 3.06 -2.43
CA ALA A 118 -17.55 3.30 -3.85
C ALA A 118 -18.21 2.08 -4.55
N ASN A 119 -18.32 0.92 -3.86
CA ASN A 119 -18.87 -0.31 -4.40
C ASN A 119 -18.19 -0.78 -5.69
N ALA A 120 -16.88 -0.61 -5.78
CA ALA A 120 -16.12 -0.96 -6.96
C ALA A 120 -14.71 -1.44 -6.63
N VAL A 121 -14.16 -2.24 -7.53
CA VAL A 121 -12.72 -2.46 -7.64
C VAL A 121 -12.21 -1.62 -8.79
N GLU A 122 -11.35 -0.66 -8.50
CA GLU A 122 -10.71 0.21 -9.48
C GLU A 122 -9.38 -0.36 -9.94
N ILE A 123 -9.02 -0.13 -11.20
CA ILE A 123 -7.83 -0.70 -11.84
C ILE A 123 -6.89 0.43 -12.27
N TYR A 124 -5.68 0.39 -11.74
CA TYR A 124 -4.61 1.34 -12.04
C TYR A 124 -3.46 0.64 -12.77
N GLN A 125 -2.95 1.26 -13.81
CA GLN A 125 -1.70 0.85 -14.44
C GLN A 125 -0.53 1.39 -13.62
N ARG A 126 0.42 0.51 -13.30
CA ARG A 126 1.66 0.86 -12.60
C ARG A 126 2.78 1.12 -13.58
N ASN A 127 3.51 2.20 -13.40
CA ASN A 127 4.79 2.42 -14.05
C ASN A 127 5.90 1.74 -13.21
N PRO A 128 6.63 0.76 -13.73
CA PRO A 128 7.65 0.03 -12.96
C PRO A 128 8.89 0.86 -12.62
N GLU A 129 9.18 1.92 -13.38
CA GLU A 129 10.37 2.76 -13.17
C GLU A 129 10.14 3.86 -12.13
N THR A 130 8.92 4.40 -12.06
CA THR A 130 8.58 5.53 -11.18
C THR A 130 7.69 5.16 -10.02
N GLY A 131 7.10 3.94 -10.04
CA GLY A 131 6.08 3.49 -9.08
C GLY A 131 4.73 4.16 -9.23
N LEU A 132 4.62 5.21 -10.04
CA LEU A 132 3.39 6.00 -10.17
C LEU A 132 2.26 5.17 -10.79
N LEU A 133 1.05 5.51 -10.38
CA LEU A 133 -0.18 4.85 -10.81
C LEU A 133 -0.94 5.78 -11.77
N GLN A 134 -1.50 5.18 -12.83
CA GLN A 134 -2.39 5.86 -13.77
C GLN A 134 -3.75 5.16 -13.74
N ASP A 135 -4.81 5.91 -13.51
CA ASP A 135 -6.18 5.40 -13.60
C ASP A 135 -6.45 4.93 -15.04
N THR A 136 -6.88 3.68 -15.18
CA THR A 136 -7.25 3.11 -16.48
C THR A 136 -8.67 3.46 -16.90
N GLY A 137 -9.46 4.05 -16.00
CA GLY A 137 -10.90 4.24 -16.16
C GLY A 137 -11.71 2.94 -16.09
N GLN A 138 -11.06 1.79 -15.90
CA GLN A 138 -11.73 0.50 -15.76
C GLN A 138 -12.03 0.20 -14.30
N ARG A 139 -13.21 -0.37 -14.07
CA ARG A 139 -13.64 -0.79 -12.74
C ARG A 139 -14.56 -2.00 -12.80
N ILE A 140 -14.57 -2.77 -11.72
CA ILE A 140 -15.48 -3.90 -11.54
C ILE A 140 -16.50 -3.48 -10.48
N GLU A 141 -17.76 -3.39 -10.86
CA GLU A 141 -18.85 -3.10 -9.93
C GLU A 141 -19.04 -4.29 -9.00
N MET A 142 -18.90 -4.04 -7.70
CA MET A 142 -19.02 -5.06 -6.66
C MET A 142 -19.45 -4.42 -5.34
N PRO A 143 -20.53 -4.89 -4.69
CA PRO A 143 -20.95 -4.34 -3.42
C PRO A 143 -19.89 -4.55 -2.33
N LYS A 144 -19.43 -3.45 -1.74
CA LYS A 144 -18.55 -3.38 -0.58
C LYS A 144 -17.34 -4.33 -0.62
N PRO A 145 -16.47 -4.27 -1.68
CA PRO A 145 -15.29 -5.13 -1.74
C PRO A 145 -14.33 -4.79 -0.58
N VAL A 146 -13.78 -5.82 0.07
CA VAL A 146 -12.93 -5.63 1.26
C VAL A 146 -11.62 -6.42 1.22
N CYS A 147 -11.47 -7.35 0.27
CA CYS A 147 -10.28 -8.17 0.11
C CYS A 147 -10.12 -8.63 -1.33
N LEU A 148 -8.92 -8.48 -1.88
CA LEU A 148 -8.52 -8.92 -3.21
C LEU A 148 -7.34 -9.87 -3.08
N LYS A 149 -7.36 -10.96 -3.83
CA LYS A 149 -6.24 -11.89 -3.89
C LYS A 149 -6.11 -12.51 -5.28
N PHE A 150 -4.90 -12.45 -5.83
CA PHE A 150 -4.56 -13.23 -7.03
C PHE A 150 -4.30 -14.68 -6.67
N VAL A 151 -4.83 -15.59 -7.46
CA VAL A 151 -4.57 -17.04 -7.36
C VAL A 151 -3.98 -17.54 -8.66
N LYS A 152 -3.06 -18.49 -8.58
CA LYS A 152 -2.56 -19.17 -9.79
C LYS A 152 -3.70 -19.99 -10.38
N ARG A 153 -3.89 -19.89 -11.69
CA ARG A 153 -4.77 -20.78 -12.43
C ARG A 153 -4.10 -22.17 -12.44
N GLN A 154 -4.83 -23.19 -12.02
CA GLN A 154 -4.41 -24.59 -12.16
C GLN A 154 -4.49 -25.00 -13.61
#